data_ca79e74cebd45ce044a881735ea256be
#
_entry.id   ca79e74cebd45ce044a881735ea256be
#
_cell.length_a   1.000
_cell.length_b   1.000
_cell.length_c   1.000
_cell.angle_alpha   90.00
_cell.angle_beta   90.00
_cell.angle_gamma   90.00
#
_symmetry.space_group_name_H-M   'P 1'
#
loop_
_entity.id
_entity.type
_entity.pdbx_description
1 polymer ?
#
loop_
_entity_poly.entity_id
_entity_poly.type
_entity_poly.pdbx_seq_one_letter_code
_entity_poly.pdbx_strand_id
1 'polypeptide(L)'
;MGKPGAFLDIDRVTHELRPAEERSHDFDPLYVELDDDARRAQASRCMMCGVAFCQMGASFGKARPSGCPLHNLIPEWNELVYRGRWDEAAERLSLTSPMPEFTSRVCPALCEAACNLGSVDGQPTTIHDNERAISDHEWANGGPRRFEPAGEGAPTVAVVGSGPAGLVAAWELARRGARVTVFERDDRPGGLLMYGIPNMKLEKSVVERRVALMRELGIVFELGADVNDPKIAAELDDFDAVVVAAGARAPRGLSAANVDAPGVVYAVDSLTASTVSVLDGGEPAVNARDLDVVVIGGGDTGNDCVGTAVRQGARSVRQFEFLPAAPDKRAASNPWPQWPNVKKTDYGQQEAIAAMGGEMRAWGVDTLEVLLDKKGAAAGLRVVDLDWSAGKPERIAGSEHEVPAQLVLIACGFTGPEHSVFDAVGVPVATAGRPLPVMAAEGSHLAARTEGVAADAAPVYVAGDARNGSSLVVNAMVDALACAAEVAEALEL
;
A
#
# COMPACT_ATOMS: atom_id res chain seq x y z
N MET A 1 -13.89 -29.13 -6.29
CA MET A 1 -13.89 -28.39 -7.58
C MET A 1 -15.16 -27.57 -7.64
N GLY A 2 -15.06 -26.28 -7.95
CA GLY A 2 -16.24 -25.45 -8.25
C GLY A 2 -17.20 -26.20 -9.19
N LYS A 3 -18.34 -25.63 -9.51
CA LYS A 3 -19.23 -26.25 -10.51
C LYS A 3 -18.42 -26.32 -11.84
N PRO A 4 -18.11 -27.51 -12.37
CA PRO A 4 -17.37 -27.59 -13.62
C PRO A 4 -18.05 -26.78 -14.73
N GLY A 5 -17.31 -25.88 -15.38
CA GLY A 5 -17.86 -25.00 -16.42
C GLY A 5 -18.73 -23.84 -15.94
N ALA A 6 -18.82 -23.55 -14.64
CA ALA A 6 -19.63 -22.45 -14.12
C ALA A 6 -19.31 -21.09 -14.78
N PHE A 7 -18.05 -20.85 -15.15
CA PHE A 7 -17.62 -19.64 -15.87
C PHE A 7 -18.24 -19.49 -17.27
N LEU A 8 -18.80 -20.57 -17.84
CA LEU A 8 -19.54 -20.51 -19.11
C LEU A 8 -20.98 -20.04 -18.93
N ASP A 9 -21.54 -20.22 -17.72
CA ASP A 9 -22.95 -19.92 -17.41
C ASP A 9 -23.09 -18.67 -16.54
N ILE A 10 -22.02 -18.25 -15.85
CA ILE A 10 -22.03 -17.18 -14.86
C ILE A 10 -21.00 -16.13 -15.26
N ASP A 11 -21.48 -14.93 -15.58
CA ASP A 11 -20.61 -13.79 -15.84
C ASP A 11 -19.88 -13.32 -14.57
N ARG A 12 -18.73 -12.65 -14.77
CA ARG A 12 -18.00 -12.02 -13.67
C ARG A 12 -18.79 -10.82 -13.14
N VAL A 13 -19.12 -10.86 -11.87
CA VAL A 13 -19.70 -9.74 -11.11
C VAL A 13 -18.82 -9.43 -9.92
N THR A 14 -18.33 -8.20 -9.83
CA THR A 14 -17.59 -7.67 -8.67
C THR A 14 -18.54 -6.87 -7.78
N HIS A 15 -18.10 -6.53 -6.58
CA HIS A 15 -18.77 -5.50 -5.81
C HIS A 15 -18.90 -4.20 -6.65
N GLU A 16 -20.01 -3.53 -6.51
CA GLU A 16 -20.27 -2.27 -7.21
C GLU A 16 -19.70 -1.09 -6.41
N LEU A 17 -19.16 -0.09 -7.13
CA LEU A 17 -18.89 1.20 -6.53
C LEU A 17 -20.23 1.93 -6.30
N ARG A 18 -20.39 2.56 -5.14
CA ARG A 18 -21.48 3.52 -4.93
C ARG A 18 -21.45 4.59 -6.03
N PRO A 19 -22.58 5.16 -6.48
CA PRO A 19 -22.60 6.20 -7.50
C PRO A 19 -21.62 7.34 -7.19
N ALA A 20 -20.88 7.82 -8.20
CA ALA A 20 -19.81 8.81 -8.00
C ALA A 20 -20.35 10.12 -7.38
N GLU A 21 -21.55 10.52 -7.77
CA GLU A 21 -22.24 11.70 -7.25
C GLU A 21 -22.60 11.59 -5.77
N GLU A 22 -22.81 10.38 -5.26
CA GLU A 22 -23.13 10.14 -3.84
C GLU A 22 -21.85 10.03 -3.01
N ARG A 23 -20.96 9.08 -3.40
CA ARG A 23 -19.76 8.74 -2.63
C ARG A 23 -18.72 9.85 -2.58
N SER A 24 -18.78 10.83 -3.47
CA SER A 24 -17.88 11.99 -3.47
C SER A 24 -18.18 13.02 -2.37
N HIS A 25 -19.23 12.82 -1.58
CA HIS A 25 -19.62 13.72 -0.50
C HIS A 25 -19.32 13.19 0.91
N ASP A 26 -18.78 11.97 1.01
CA ASP A 26 -18.44 11.33 2.29
C ASP A 26 -17.12 10.54 2.21
N PHE A 27 -16.66 10.05 3.36
CA PHE A 27 -15.51 9.17 3.48
C PHE A 27 -15.91 7.75 3.88
N ASP A 28 -17.17 7.38 3.65
CA ASP A 28 -17.70 6.04 3.87
C ASP A 28 -17.16 5.05 2.83
N PRO A 29 -17.25 3.74 3.06
CA PRO A 29 -16.76 2.72 2.13
C PRO A 29 -17.25 2.91 0.70
N LEU A 30 -16.34 2.72 -0.26
CA LEU A 30 -16.59 2.94 -1.69
C LEU A 30 -17.60 1.94 -2.28
N TYR A 31 -17.67 0.73 -1.72
CA TYR A 31 -18.29 -0.42 -2.36
C TYR A 31 -19.58 -0.87 -1.71
N VAL A 32 -20.50 -1.36 -2.53
CA VAL A 32 -21.64 -2.14 -2.09
C VAL A 32 -21.26 -3.62 -2.16
N GLU A 33 -21.32 -4.30 -1.01
CA GLU A 33 -20.93 -5.70 -0.92
C GLU A 33 -21.94 -6.61 -1.61
N LEU A 34 -21.43 -7.68 -2.26
CA LEU A 34 -22.25 -8.77 -2.72
C LEU A 34 -22.73 -9.62 -1.54
N ASP A 35 -23.93 -10.19 -1.64
CA ASP A 35 -24.40 -11.16 -0.67
C ASP A 35 -23.67 -12.51 -0.79
N ASP A 36 -23.88 -13.39 0.18
CA ASP A 36 -23.19 -14.68 0.26
C ASP A 36 -23.49 -15.58 -0.93
N ASP A 37 -24.70 -15.57 -1.47
CA ASP A 37 -25.07 -16.40 -2.61
C ASP A 37 -24.39 -15.90 -3.89
N ALA A 38 -24.33 -14.59 -4.11
CA ALA A 38 -23.58 -13.98 -5.20
C ALA A 38 -22.07 -14.26 -5.05
N ARG A 39 -21.50 -14.15 -3.85
CA ARG A 39 -20.10 -14.51 -3.57
C ARG A 39 -19.80 -15.97 -3.89
N ARG A 40 -20.65 -16.89 -3.46
CA ARG A 40 -20.55 -18.32 -3.75
C ARG A 40 -20.65 -18.59 -5.27
N ALA A 41 -21.55 -17.92 -5.97
CA ALA A 41 -21.64 -18.01 -7.42
C ALA A 41 -20.35 -17.55 -8.10
N GLN A 42 -19.78 -16.42 -7.69
CA GLN A 42 -18.51 -15.93 -8.24
C GLN A 42 -17.33 -16.87 -7.94
N ALA A 43 -17.24 -17.40 -6.73
CA ALA A 43 -16.20 -18.36 -6.36
C ALA A 43 -16.29 -19.65 -7.19
N SER A 44 -17.50 -20.10 -7.57
CA SER A 44 -17.73 -21.27 -8.41
C SER A 44 -17.11 -21.18 -9.81
N ARG A 45 -16.85 -19.95 -10.30
CA ARG A 45 -16.20 -19.70 -11.60
C ARG A 45 -14.74 -20.17 -11.64
N CYS A 46 -14.12 -20.40 -10.48
CA CYS A 46 -12.73 -20.85 -10.41
C CYS A 46 -12.57 -22.23 -11.07
N MET A 47 -11.74 -22.33 -12.11
CA MET A 47 -11.47 -23.57 -12.84
C MET A 47 -10.63 -24.58 -12.05
N MET A 48 -10.06 -24.20 -10.91
CA MET A 48 -9.14 -25.02 -10.11
C MET A 48 -7.99 -25.57 -10.97
N CYS A 49 -7.27 -24.67 -11.65
CA CYS A 49 -6.25 -25.01 -12.64
C CYS A 49 -5.12 -25.86 -12.04
N GLY A 50 -4.66 -26.89 -12.78
CA GLY A 50 -3.48 -27.67 -12.38
C GLY A 50 -2.19 -26.83 -12.35
N VAL A 51 -2.12 -25.75 -13.16
CA VAL A 51 -1.10 -24.70 -13.09
C VAL A 51 -1.82 -23.37 -12.89
N ALA A 52 -1.93 -22.96 -11.64
CA ALA A 52 -2.69 -21.79 -11.24
C ALA A 52 -1.80 -20.53 -11.22
N PHE A 53 -1.76 -19.78 -12.31
CA PHE A 53 -0.95 -18.56 -12.43
C PHE A 53 -1.33 -17.51 -11.38
N CYS A 54 -2.56 -17.51 -10.87
CA CYS A 54 -2.98 -16.62 -9.79
C CYS A 54 -2.13 -16.77 -8.51
N GLN A 55 -1.54 -17.95 -8.27
CA GLN A 55 -0.68 -18.25 -7.11
C GLN A 55 0.83 -18.04 -7.38
N MET A 56 1.22 -17.71 -8.61
CA MET A 56 2.59 -17.89 -9.07
C MET A 56 3.60 -16.96 -8.37
N GLY A 57 3.24 -15.71 -8.10
CA GLY A 57 4.12 -14.72 -7.44
C GLY A 57 5.45 -14.46 -8.15
N ALA A 58 5.55 -14.76 -9.46
CA ALA A 58 6.80 -14.68 -10.20
C ALA A 58 6.96 -13.35 -10.94
N SER A 59 8.21 -12.87 -11.01
CA SER A 59 8.54 -11.64 -11.76
C SER A 59 8.97 -11.96 -13.18
N PHE A 60 8.50 -11.18 -14.14
CA PHE A 60 8.93 -11.19 -15.53
C PHE A 60 9.73 -9.92 -15.82
N GLY A 61 11.05 -10.02 -15.77
CA GLY A 61 11.95 -8.87 -15.93
C GLY A 61 11.77 -7.84 -14.80
N LYS A 62 11.62 -6.56 -15.18
CA LYS A 62 11.44 -5.44 -14.23
C LYS A 62 9.97 -5.11 -13.92
N ALA A 63 9.02 -5.89 -14.46
CA ALA A 63 7.59 -5.67 -14.24
C ALA A 63 7.18 -6.06 -12.80
N ARG A 64 5.98 -5.63 -12.39
CA ARG A 64 5.34 -6.11 -11.15
C ARG A 64 5.24 -7.64 -11.19
N PRO A 65 5.30 -8.32 -10.03
CA PRO A 65 5.07 -9.77 -9.98
C PRO A 65 3.74 -10.14 -10.64
N SER A 66 3.71 -11.32 -11.24
CA SER A 66 2.51 -11.93 -11.80
C SER A 66 1.98 -12.98 -10.84
N GLY A 67 0.70 -12.95 -10.54
CA GLY A 67 0.10 -13.78 -9.50
C GLY A 67 0.38 -13.24 -8.09
N CYS A 68 -0.12 -13.97 -7.07
CA CYS A 68 -0.01 -13.57 -5.68
C CYS A 68 1.41 -13.82 -5.12
N PRO A 69 2.14 -12.79 -4.66
CA PRO A 69 3.46 -12.98 -4.04
C PRO A 69 3.44 -13.78 -2.73
N LEU A 70 2.31 -13.81 -2.02
CA LEU A 70 2.09 -14.68 -0.85
C LEU A 70 1.85 -16.15 -1.24
N HIS A 71 1.75 -16.46 -2.53
CA HIS A 71 1.38 -17.79 -3.03
C HIS A 71 0.06 -18.31 -2.44
N ASN A 72 -0.91 -17.40 -2.24
CA ASN A 72 -2.21 -17.73 -1.67
C ASN A 72 -2.86 -18.92 -2.36
N LEU A 73 -3.43 -19.84 -1.57
CA LEU A 73 -4.04 -21.09 -2.03
C LEU A 73 -5.41 -20.85 -2.67
N ILE A 74 -5.42 -19.93 -3.65
CA ILE A 74 -6.61 -19.33 -4.25
C ILE A 74 -7.64 -20.35 -4.78
N PRO A 75 -7.27 -21.38 -5.55
CA PRO A 75 -8.25 -22.35 -6.00
C PRO A 75 -8.93 -23.11 -4.85
N GLU A 76 -8.20 -23.37 -3.77
CA GLU A 76 -8.69 -24.18 -2.66
C GLU A 76 -9.71 -23.40 -1.82
N TRP A 77 -9.37 -22.16 -1.41
CA TRP A 77 -10.33 -21.38 -0.64
C TRP A 77 -11.53 -20.88 -1.50
N ASN A 78 -11.39 -20.68 -2.82
CA ASN A 78 -12.53 -20.45 -3.71
C ASN A 78 -13.51 -21.64 -3.74
N GLU A 79 -13.01 -22.89 -3.73
CA GLU A 79 -13.83 -24.07 -3.60
C GLU A 79 -14.62 -24.08 -2.28
N LEU A 80 -13.97 -23.69 -1.18
CA LEU A 80 -14.59 -23.65 0.14
C LEU A 80 -15.66 -22.54 0.21
N VAL A 81 -15.40 -21.36 -0.35
CA VAL A 81 -16.40 -20.28 -0.49
C VAL A 81 -17.59 -20.74 -1.31
N TYR A 82 -17.38 -21.36 -2.47
CA TYR A 82 -18.45 -21.91 -3.29
C TYR A 82 -19.36 -22.86 -2.50
N ARG A 83 -18.78 -23.69 -1.63
CA ARG A 83 -19.52 -24.63 -0.78
C ARG A 83 -20.14 -23.98 0.46
N GLY A 84 -19.92 -22.71 0.70
CA GLY A 84 -20.38 -22.01 1.92
C GLY A 84 -19.61 -22.43 3.18
N ARG A 85 -18.38 -22.97 3.04
CA ARG A 85 -17.53 -23.41 4.13
C ARG A 85 -16.56 -22.28 4.50
N TRP A 86 -17.13 -21.20 5.05
CA TRP A 86 -16.43 -19.94 5.29
C TRP A 86 -15.27 -20.07 6.29
N ASP A 87 -15.49 -20.77 7.43
CA ASP A 87 -14.47 -20.95 8.46
C ASP A 87 -13.25 -21.70 7.90
N GLU A 88 -13.49 -22.76 7.12
CA GLU A 88 -12.41 -23.51 6.48
C GLU A 88 -11.73 -22.72 5.36
N ALA A 89 -12.46 -21.82 4.70
CA ALA A 89 -11.86 -20.90 3.74
C ALA A 89 -10.93 -19.90 4.45
N ALA A 90 -11.31 -19.40 5.62
CA ALA A 90 -10.47 -18.55 6.45
C ALA A 90 -9.23 -19.29 6.97
N GLU A 91 -9.37 -20.50 7.50
CA GLU A 91 -8.25 -21.36 7.88
C GLU A 91 -7.29 -21.58 6.70
N ARG A 92 -7.81 -21.81 5.50
CA ARG A 92 -7.00 -22.06 4.31
C ARG A 92 -6.27 -20.81 3.84
N LEU A 93 -6.91 -19.64 3.89
CA LEU A 93 -6.33 -18.36 3.56
C LEU A 93 -5.23 -17.96 4.55
N SER A 94 -5.45 -18.19 5.85
CA SER A 94 -4.49 -17.82 6.92
C SER A 94 -3.16 -18.59 6.85
N LEU A 95 -3.09 -19.70 6.12
CA LEU A 95 -1.83 -20.44 5.94
C LEU A 95 -0.77 -19.63 5.18
N THR A 96 -1.20 -18.71 4.33
CA THR A 96 -0.31 -17.93 3.46
C THR A 96 -0.49 -16.43 3.61
N SER A 97 -1.66 -15.96 4.03
CA SER A 97 -1.97 -14.53 4.22
C SER A 97 -2.21 -14.23 5.71
N PRO A 98 -1.28 -13.55 6.39
CA PRO A 98 -1.42 -13.27 7.83
C PRO A 98 -2.46 -12.19 8.14
N MET A 99 -2.70 -11.27 7.19
CA MET A 99 -3.60 -10.12 7.35
C MET A 99 -4.41 -9.86 6.07
N PRO A 100 -5.32 -10.79 5.69
CA PRO A 100 -6.09 -10.69 4.46
C PRO A 100 -7.07 -9.51 4.44
N GLU A 101 -7.45 -8.97 5.59
CA GLU A 101 -8.27 -7.76 5.68
C GLU A 101 -7.61 -6.53 5.05
N PHE A 102 -6.28 -6.48 4.98
CA PHE A 102 -5.56 -5.39 4.34
C PHE A 102 -5.33 -5.68 2.85
N THR A 103 -4.83 -6.87 2.50
CA THR A 103 -4.58 -7.22 1.09
C THR A 103 -5.85 -7.19 0.27
N SER A 104 -6.96 -7.67 0.81
CA SER A 104 -8.27 -7.66 0.15
C SER A 104 -8.90 -6.27 -0.04
N ARG A 105 -8.33 -5.20 0.52
CA ARG A 105 -8.81 -3.82 0.35
C ARG A 105 -7.85 -2.94 -0.45
N VAL A 106 -6.54 -3.19 -0.34
CA VAL A 106 -5.53 -2.26 -0.90
C VAL A 106 -4.55 -2.89 -1.88
N CYS A 107 -4.51 -4.23 -2.03
CA CYS A 107 -3.73 -4.87 -3.07
C CYS A 107 -4.38 -4.66 -4.44
N PRO A 108 -3.61 -4.35 -5.50
CA PRO A 108 -4.17 -4.17 -6.84
C PRO A 108 -4.66 -5.46 -7.51
N ALA A 109 -4.66 -6.60 -6.79
CA ALA A 109 -5.11 -7.92 -7.26
C ALA A 109 -4.24 -8.50 -8.41
N LEU A 110 -2.92 -8.62 -8.17
CA LEU A 110 -1.99 -9.27 -9.09
C LEU A 110 -2.45 -10.68 -9.49
N CYS A 111 -3.13 -11.38 -8.56
CA CYS A 111 -3.71 -12.69 -8.74
C CYS A 111 -4.81 -12.71 -9.81
N GLU A 112 -5.69 -11.73 -9.85
CA GLU A 112 -6.72 -11.60 -10.88
C GLU A 112 -6.11 -11.32 -12.25
N ALA A 113 -5.13 -10.41 -12.30
CA ALA A 113 -4.44 -10.07 -13.54
C ALA A 113 -3.74 -11.28 -14.18
N ALA A 114 -3.35 -12.27 -13.38
CA ALA A 114 -2.70 -13.50 -13.81
C ALA A 114 -3.65 -14.72 -13.86
N CYS A 115 -4.91 -14.57 -13.52
CA CYS A 115 -5.87 -15.66 -13.54
C CYS A 115 -5.98 -16.27 -14.95
N ASN A 116 -5.85 -17.60 -15.05
CA ASN A 116 -5.95 -18.32 -16.33
C ASN A 116 -7.28 -18.05 -17.02
N LEU A 117 -8.36 -17.94 -16.26
CA LEU A 117 -9.68 -17.64 -16.81
C LEU A 117 -9.70 -16.29 -17.53
N GLY A 118 -9.01 -15.28 -16.99
CA GLY A 118 -8.87 -13.98 -17.65
C GLY A 118 -8.19 -14.04 -19.02
N SER A 119 -7.34 -15.06 -19.29
CA SER A 119 -6.74 -15.26 -20.61
C SER A 119 -7.65 -16.03 -21.58
N VAL A 120 -8.69 -16.70 -21.07
CA VAL A 120 -9.64 -17.50 -21.87
C VAL A 120 -10.83 -16.66 -22.33
N ASP A 121 -11.50 -15.98 -21.38
CA ASP A 121 -12.74 -15.26 -21.64
C ASP A 121 -12.67 -13.76 -21.30
N GLY A 122 -11.52 -13.27 -20.82
CA GLY A 122 -11.34 -11.88 -20.37
C GLY A 122 -11.97 -11.57 -19.02
N GLN A 123 -12.57 -12.56 -18.33
CA GLN A 123 -13.30 -12.41 -17.08
C GLN A 123 -12.65 -13.23 -15.94
N PRO A 124 -11.55 -12.79 -15.33
CA PRO A 124 -10.89 -13.53 -14.24
C PRO A 124 -11.84 -13.79 -13.07
N THR A 125 -11.57 -14.81 -12.26
CA THR A 125 -12.27 -15.02 -10.99
C THR A 125 -12.11 -13.78 -10.09
N THR A 126 -13.16 -13.42 -9.34
CA THR A 126 -13.19 -12.29 -8.39
C THR A 126 -12.39 -12.63 -7.12
N ILE A 127 -11.09 -12.82 -7.26
CA ILE A 127 -10.22 -13.33 -6.20
C ILE A 127 -10.16 -12.35 -5.03
N HIS A 128 -9.96 -11.07 -5.34
CA HIS A 128 -9.83 -10.00 -4.37
C HIS A 128 -11.11 -9.81 -3.54
N ASP A 129 -12.28 -9.86 -4.19
CA ASP A 129 -13.57 -9.76 -3.52
C ASP A 129 -13.85 -10.98 -2.65
N ASN A 130 -13.48 -12.16 -3.11
CA ASN A 130 -13.66 -13.40 -2.34
C ASN A 130 -12.72 -13.44 -1.12
N GLU A 131 -11.47 -12.97 -1.25
CA GLU A 131 -10.53 -12.80 -0.13
C GLU A 131 -11.13 -11.86 0.93
N ARG A 132 -11.72 -10.73 0.50
CA ARG A 132 -12.39 -9.78 1.40
C ARG A 132 -13.57 -10.44 2.12
N ALA A 133 -14.44 -11.14 1.40
CA ALA A 133 -15.59 -11.82 1.99
C ALA A 133 -15.16 -12.88 3.02
N ILE A 134 -14.12 -13.68 2.75
CA ILE A 134 -13.55 -14.64 3.70
C ILE A 134 -13.09 -13.93 4.97
N SER A 135 -12.29 -12.89 4.81
CA SER A 135 -11.75 -12.12 5.94
C SER A 135 -12.84 -11.45 6.77
N ASP A 136 -13.81 -10.81 6.12
CA ASP A 136 -14.90 -10.12 6.84
C ASP A 136 -15.81 -11.12 7.56
N HIS A 137 -16.06 -12.31 6.96
CA HIS A 137 -16.77 -13.39 7.62
C HIS A 137 -16.01 -13.91 8.86
N GLU A 138 -14.69 -14.12 8.75
CA GLU A 138 -13.85 -14.52 9.88
C GLU A 138 -13.94 -13.51 11.03
N TRP A 139 -13.82 -12.21 10.74
CA TRP A 139 -13.92 -11.17 11.75
C TRP A 139 -15.31 -11.07 12.38
N ALA A 140 -16.38 -11.32 11.62
CA ALA A 140 -17.74 -11.34 12.12
C ALA A 140 -18.01 -12.54 13.06
N ASN A 141 -17.21 -13.61 12.95
CA ASN A 141 -17.36 -14.86 13.72
C ASN A 141 -16.24 -15.08 14.76
N GLY A 142 -15.67 -14.02 15.30
CA GLY A 142 -14.71 -14.11 16.41
C GLY A 142 -13.27 -13.73 16.05
N GLY A 143 -13.00 -13.46 14.78
CA GLY A 143 -11.70 -13.02 14.26
C GLY A 143 -10.69 -14.14 14.05
N PRO A 144 -9.48 -13.78 13.63
CA PRO A 144 -8.40 -14.74 13.36
C PRO A 144 -8.04 -15.61 14.55
N ARG A 145 -7.53 -16.80 14.26
CA ARG A 145 -7.10 -17.77 15.28
C ARG A 145 -6.11 -17.13 16.25
N ARG A 146 -6.43 -17.25 17.54
CA ARG A 146 -5.61 -16.76 18.65
C ARG A 146 -4.47 -17.72 18.94
N PHE A 147 -3.39 -17.19 19.53
CA PHE A 147 -2.28 -17.95 20.11
C PHE A 147 -2.08 -17.51 21.57
N GLU A 148 -1.35 -18.32 22.33
CA GLU A 148 -1.03 -17.98 23.72
C GLU A 148 0.09 -16.93 23.75
N PRO A 149 -0.03 -15.88 24.57
CA PRO A 149 1.05 -14.91 24.78
C PRO A 149 2.34 -15.59 25.28
N ALA A 150 3.48 -15.07 24.84
CA ALA A 150 4.78 -15.56 25.29
C ALA A 150 5.00 -15.36 26.79
N GLY A 151 5.65 -16.32 27.45
CA GLY A 151 5.98 -16.24 28.89
C GLY A 151 7.09 -15.22 29.20
N GLU A 152 7.27 -14.88 30.50
CA GLU A 152 8.24 -13.87 30.95
C GLU A 152 9.70 -14.15 30.55
N GLY A 153 10.10 -15.41 30.38
CA GLY A 153 11.45 -15.81 29.99
C GLY A 153 11.65 -15.96 28.49
N ALA A 154 10.68 -15.62 27.66
CA ALA A 154 10.79 -15.72 26.22
C ALA A 154 11.65 -14.59 25.64
N PRO A 155 12.34 -14.82 24.49
CA PRO A 155 13.10 -13.80 23.79
C PRO A 155 12.25 -12.55 23.48
N THR A 156 12.90 -11.39 23.58
CA THR A 156 12.29 -10.07 23.36
C THR A 156 12.66 -9.52 21.98
N VAL A 157 11.69 -9.00 21.26
CA VAL A 157 11.92 -8.38 19.94
C VAL A 157 11.30 -6.99 19.87
N ALA A 158 12.12 -5.99 19.52
CA ALA A 158 11.65 -4.67 19.16
C ALA A 158 11.30 -4.62 17.66
N VAL A 159 10.14 -4.07 17.30
CA VAL A 159 9.76 -3.80 15.93
C VAL A 159 9.60 -2.30 15.75
N VAL A 160 10.41 -1.69 14.89
CA VAL A 160 10.39 -0.25 14.61
C VAL A 160 9.50 0.03 13.40
N GLY A 161 8.35 0.66 13.64
CA GLY A 161 7.30 0.94 12.68
C GLY A 161 6.18 -0.09 12.69
N SER A 162 4.95 0.40 12.62
CA SER A 162 3.71 -0.38 12.68
C SER A 162 2.97 -0.48 11.33
N GLY A 163 3.65 -0.17 10.20
CA GLY A 163 3.10 -0.39 8.87
C GLY A 163 2.86 -1.88 8.57
N PRO A 164 2.41 -2.23 7.34
CA PRO A 164 2.10 -3.62 6.97
C PRO A 164 3.21 -4.62 7.33
N ALA A 165 4.47 -4.26 7.05
CA ALA A 165 5.62 -5.13 7.36
C ALA A 165 5.81 -5.28 8.88
N GLY A 166 5.73 -4.19 9.65
CA GLY A 166 5.89 -4.22 11.10
C GLY A 166 4.79 -5.02 11.80
N LEU A 167 3.52 -4.83 11.38
CA LEU A 167 2.40 -5.61 11.92
C LEU A 167 2.57 -7.11 11.65
N VAL A 168 2.98 -7.48 10.41
CA VAL A 168 3.19 -8.89 10.06
C VAL A 168 4.37 -9.48 10.82
N ALA A 169 5.51 -8.77 10.91
CA ALA A 169 6.67 -9.23 11.67
C ALA A 169 6.32 -9.43 13.16
N ALA A 170 5.63 -8.44 13.76
CA ALA A 170 5.20 -8.51 15.15
C ALA A 170 4.24 -9.69 15.42
N TRP A 171 3.24 -9.88 14.53
CA TRP A 171 2.30 -10.99 14.62
C TRP A 171 3.01 -12.35 14.53
N GLU A 172 3.88 -12.54 13.52
CA GLU A 172 4.55 -13.82 13.30
C GLU A 172 5.56 -14.17 14.41
N LEU A 173 6.30 -13.18 14.89
CA LEU A 173 7.25 -13.38 16.00
C LEU A 173 6.53 -13.71 17.31
N ALA A 174 5.45 -12.98 17.63
CA ALA A 174 4.64 -13.27 18.82
C ALA A 174 3.99 -14.66 18.74
N ARG A 175 3.45 -15.04 17.57
CA ARG A 175 2.88 -16.37 17.32
C ARG A 175 3.90 -17.49 17.47
N ARG A 176 5.17 -17.23 17.24
CA ARG A 176 6.29 -18.17 17.43
C ARG A 176 6.82 -18.20 18.86
N GLY A 177 6.34 -17.31 19.72
CA GLY A 177 6.68 -17.30 21.13
C GLY A 177 7.62 -16.19 21.59
N ALA A 178 7.87 -15.16 20.77
CA ALA A 178 8.59 -13.95 21.18
C ALA A 178 7.69 -13.00 21.97
N ARG A 179 8.28 -12.25 22.91
CA ARG A 179 7.68 -11.06 23.52
C ARG A 179 7.98 -9.87 22.61
N VAL A 180 6.96 -9.27 21.99
CA VAL A 180 7.16 -8.24 20.97
C VAL A 180 6.68 -6.89 21.45
N THR A 181 7.51 -5.86 21.27
CA THR A 181 7.16 -4.44 21.43
C THR A 181 7.34 -3.72 20.09
N VAL A 182 6.27 -3.06 19.62
CA VAL A 182 6.26 -2.25 18.41
C VAL A 182 6.40 -0.78 18.79
N PHE A 183 7.45 -0.13 18.29
CA PHE A 183 7.70 1.30 18.45
C PHE A 183 7.17 2.03 17.22
N GLU A 184 6.19 2.90 17.41
CA GLU A 184 5.54 3.68 16.35
C GLU A 184 5.65 5.17 16.67
N ARG A 185 6.17 5.95 15.71
CA ARG A 185 6.33 7.39 15.88
C ARG A 185 5.02 8.18 15.86
N ASP A 186 4.03 7.67 15.14
CA ASP A 186 2.72 8.30 15.03
C ASP A 186 1.85 7.98 16.28
N ASP A 187 0.76 8.72 16.45
CA ASP A 187 -0.18 8.56 17.56
C ASP A 187 -1.10 7.33 17.42
N ARG A 188 -1.15 6.75 16.19
CA ARG A 188 -1.93 5.55 15.88
C ARG A 188 -1.10 4.56 15.07
N PRO A 189 -1.21 3.26 15.38
CA PRO A 189 -0.50 2.23 14.63
C PRO A 189 -1.15 1.97 13.26
N GLY A 190 -0.34 1.47 12.31
CA GLY A 190 -0.79 1.09 10.97
C GLY A 190 0.02 1.72 9.84
N GLY A 191 0.86 2.72 10.12
CA GLY A 191 1.66 3.41 9.11
C GLY A 191 0.79 3.92 7.96
N LEU A 192 1.14 3.58 6.70
CA LEU A 192 0.34 4.01 5.54
C LEU A 192 -1.07 3.39 5.48
N LEU A 193 -1.34 2.26 6.14
CA LEU A 193 -2.72 1.72 6.27
C LEU A 193 -3.59 2.68 7.08
N MET A 194 -3.02 3.32 8.10
CA MET A 194 -3.72 4.30 8.93
C MET A 194 -3.79 5.66 8.23
N TYR A 195 -2.64 6.22 7.83
CA TYR A 195 -2.55 7.63 7.44
C TYR A 195 -2.32 7.89 5.94
N GLY A 196 -1.83 6.91 5.18
CA GLY A 196 -1.55 7.10 3.76
C GLY A 196 -2.70 6.72 2.82
N ILE A 197 -3.58 5.82 3.25
CA ILE A 197 -4.73 5.33 2.47
C ILE A 197 -5.99 5.99 3.00
N PRO A 198 -6.84 6.61 2.15
CA PRO A 198 -8.07 7.27 2.60
C PRO A 198 -9.07 6.29 3.26
N ASN A 199 -9.88 6.80 4.21
CA ASN A 199 -10.85 5.98 4.95
C ASN A 199 -11.87 5.28 4.04
N MET A 200 -12.32 5.92 2.97
CA MET A 200 -13.27 5.33 2.05
C MET A 200 -12.73 4.09 1.31
N LYS A 201 -11.40 3.96 1.17
CA LYS A 201 -10.75 2.80 0.55
C LYS A 201 -10.37 1.73 1.58
N LEU A 202 -9.95 2.15 2.77
CA LEU A 202 -9.63 1.29 3.91
C LEU A 202 -10.13 1.94 5.19
N GLU A 203 -11.24 1.44 5.71
CA GLU A 203 -11.82 1.87 6.98
C GLU A 203 -10.84 1.68 8.13
N LYS A 204 -10.61 2.72 8.92
CA LYS A 204 -9.61 2.68 9.98
C LYS A 204 -9.97 1.71 11.10
N SER A 205 -11.25 1.45 11.30
CA SER A 205 -11.74 0.38 12.18
C SER A 205 -11.18 -1.01 11.83
N VAL A 206 -10.86 -1.27 10.55
CA VAL A 206 -10.20 -2.52 10.12
C VAL A 206 -8.77 -2.62 10.65
N VAL A 207 -8.03 -1.51 10.68
CA VAL A 207 -6.69 -1.45 11.27
C VAL A 207 -6.78 -1.55 12.80
N GLU A 208 -7.69 -0.80 13.40
CA GLU A 208 -7.89 -0.75 14.86
C GLU A 208 -8.27 -2.12 15.44
N ARG A 209 -9.19 -2.86 14.78
CA ARG A 209 -9.58 -4.21 15.25
C ARG A 209 -8.41 -5.19 15.22
N ARG A 210 -7.52 -5.11 14.20
CA ARG A 210 -6.31 -5.96 14.15
C ARG A 210 -5.35 -5.63 15.27
N VAL A 211 -5.08 -4.34 15.48
CA VAL A 211 -4.19 -3.88 16.56
C VAL A 211 -4.75 -4.24 17.95
N ALA A 212 -6.07 -4.10 18.13
CA ALA A 212 -6.73 -4.52 19.38
C ALA A 212 -6.51 -6.02 19.66
N LEU A 213 -6.71 -6.88 18.66
CA LEU A 213 -6.43 -8.30 18.78
C LEU A 213 -4.95 -8.59 19.10
N MET A 214 -4.01 -7.88 18.45
CA MET A 214 -2.58 -8.04 18.71
C MET A 214 -2.22 -7.67 20.16
N ARG A 215 -2.82 -6.59 20.68
CA ARG A 215 -2.66 -6.20 22.09
C ARG A 215 -3.23 -7.24 23.06
N GLU A 216 -4.40 -7.81 22.77
CA GLU A 216 -4.98 -8.90 23.57
C GLU A 216 -4.08 -10.14 23.60
N LEU A 217 -3.28 -10.37 22.56
CA LEU A 217 -2.33 -11.47 22.43
C LEU A 217 -0.92 -11.13 22.97
N GLY A 218 -0.79 -10.02 23.70
CA GLY A 218 0.42 -9.65 24.43
C GLY A 218 1.44 -8.83 23.63
N ILE A 219 1.12 -8.39 22.42
CA ILE A 219 2.01 -7.47 21.66
C ILE A 219 1.82 -6.05 22.21
N VAL A 220 2.93 -5.43 22.61
CA VAL A 220 2.96 -4.06 23.15
C VAL A 220 3.13 -3.07 21.99
N PHE A 221 2.43 -1.94 22.05
CA PHE A 221 2.56 -0.83 21.09
C PHE A 221 2.91 0.46 21.86
N GLU A 222 4.14 0.93 21.69
CA GLU A 222 4.65 2.20 22.18
C GLU A 222 4.43 3.26 21.08
N LEU A 223 3.47 4.17 21.31
CA LEU A 223 3.06 5.19 20.35
C LEU A 223 3.73 6.54 20.67
N GLY A 224 3.96 7.37 19.64
CA GLY A 224 4.75 8.59 19.78
C GLY A 224 6.23 8.29 20.04
N ALA A 225 6.67 7.06 19.79
CA ALA A 225 8.03 6.58 20.05
C ALA A 225 8.85 6.62 18.75
N ASP A 226 9.46 7.78 18.48
CA ASP A 226 10.36 7.96 17.34
C ASP A 226 11.78 7.50 17.71
N VAL A 227 12.32 6.54 16.95
CA VAL A 227 13.70 6.04 17.15
C VAL A 227 14.79 7.09 16.87
N ASN A 228 14.45 8.20 16.25
CA ASN A 228 15.34 9.34 16.15
C ASN A 228 15.55 10.07 17.50
N ASP A 229 14.68 9.82 18.50
CA ASP A 229 14.96 10.21 19.88
C ASP A 229 16.03 9.27 20.47
N PRO A 230 17.19 9.80 20.93
CA PRO A 230 18.26 8.99 21.49
C PRO A 230 17.84 8.12 22.69
N LYS A 231 16.77 8.48 23.40
CA LYS A 231 16.27 7.66 24.51
C LYS A 231 15.58 6.41 23.98
N ILE A 232 14.72 6.56 22.97
CA ILE A 232 14.05 5.44 22.31
C ILE A 232 15.07 4.54 21.61
N ALA A 233 16.06 5.14 20.91
CA ALA A 233 17.15 4.37 20.30
C ALA A 233 17.92 3.52 21.30
N ALA A 234 18.21 4.07 22.49
CA ALA A 234 18.91 3.34 23.54
C ALA A 234 18.09 2.19 24.16
N GLU A 235 16.77 2.33 24.20
CA GLU A 235 15.88 1.24 24.70
C GLU A 235 15.92 0.01 23.78
N LEU A 236 16.25 0.16 22.50
CA LEU A 236 16.32 -0.95 21.56
C LEU A 236 17.47 -1.94 21.87
N ASP A 237 18.52 -1.48 22.54
CA ASP A 237 19.64 -2.34 22.93
C ASP A 237 19.28 -3.34 24.06
N ASP A 238 18.18 -3.13 24.75
CA ASP A 238 17.67 -4.04 25.79
C ASP A 238 16.92 -5.26 25.24
N PHE A 239 16.71 -5.31 23.91
CA PHE A 239 16.03 -6.42 23.23
C PHE A 239 17.01 -7.45 22.67
N ASP A 240 16.55 -8.71 22.55
CA ASP A 240 17.36 -9.78 21.95
C ASP A 240 17.51 -9.62 20.42
N ALA A 241 16.58 -8.91 19.76
CA ALA A 241 16.66 -8.54 18.36
C ALA A 241 15.79 -7.30 18.05
N VAL A 242 16.19 -6.54 17.02
CA VAL A 242 15.44 -5.37 16.49
C VAL A 242 15.06 -5.62 15.05
N VAL A 243 13.79 -5.39 14.67
CA VAL A 243 13.32 -5.42 13.31
C VAL A 243 12.92 -4.02 12.85
N VAL A 244 13.64 -3.44 11.91
CA VAL A 244 13.32 -2.14 11.30
C VAL A 244 12.35 -2.33 10.14
N ALA A 245 11.10 -1.90 10.33
CA ALA A 245 10.00 -1.95 9.37
C ALA A 245 9.39 -0.55 9.14
N ALA A 246 10.23 0.49 9.16
CA ALA A 246 9.86 1.91 9.12
C ALA A 246 9.34 2.38 7.73
N GLY A 247 9.33 1.50 6.73
CA GLY A 247 8.86 1.80 5.38
C GLY A 247 9.82 2.64 4.55
N ALA A 248 9.37 3.13 3.39
CA ALA A 248 10.09 4.03 2.52
C ALA A 248 9.36 5.39 2.51
N ARG A 249 9.77 6.31 3.36
CA ARG A 249 9.07 7.58 3.60
C ARG A 249 9.82 8.82 3.10
N ALA A 250 11.02 8.67 2.53
CA ALA A 250 11.73 9.78 1.89
C ALA A 250 11.01 10.14 0.57
N PRO A 251 10.32 11.29 0.47
CA PRO A 251 9.50 11.61 -0.69
C PRO A 251 10.36 11.96 -1.90
N ARG A 252 9.86 11.70 -3.08
CA ARG A 252 10.44 12.20 -4.33
C ARG A 252 9.89 13.60 -4.60
N GLY A 253 10.77 14.60 -4.56
CA GLY A 253 10.46 15.98 -4.91
C GLY A 253 10.35 16.22 -6.42
N LEU A 254 10.05 17.46 -6.79
CA LEU A 254 10.03 17.95 -8.16
C LEU A 254 11.30 18.73 -8.48
N SER A 255 11.77 18.63 -9.73
CA SER A 255 12.85 19.49 -10.24
C SER A 255 12.26 20.76 -10.86
N ALA A 256 11.55 21.56 -10.06
CA ALA A 256 10.88 22.79 -10.46
C ALA A 256 11.26 23.93 -9.52
N ALA A 257 11.08 25.17 -9.95
CA ALA A 257 11.28 26.33 -9.10
C ALA A 257 10.12 26.49 -8.08
N ASN A 258 10.43 27.06 -6.91
CA ASN A 258 9.47 27.43 -5.85
C ASN A 258 8.67 26.25 -5.26
N VAL A 259 9.21 25.05 -5.26
CA VAL A 259 8.53 23.83 -4.75
C VAL A 259 8.30 23.82 -3.23
N ASP A 260 8.98 24.70 -2.50
CA ASP A 260 8.82 24.86 -1.03
C ASP A 260 7.81 25.93 -0.66
N ALA A 261 7.08 26.49 -1.63
CA ALA A 261 6.09 27.54 -1.38
C ALA A 261 4.89 27.02 -0.59
N PRO A 262 4.28 27.83 0.29
CA PRO A 262 3.00 27.52 0.91
C PRO A 262 1.94 27.16 -0.13
N GLY A 263 1.23 26.06 0.07
CA GLY A 263 0.29 25.48 -0.89
C GLY A 263 0.88 24.36 -1.75
N VAL A 264 2.21 24.07 -1.64
CA VAL A 264 2.82 22.87 -2.20
C VAL A 264 3.01 21.85 -1.07
N VAL A 265 2.43 20.66 -1.20
CA VAL A 265 2.39 19.64 -0.14
C VAL A 265 2.66 18.27 -0.72
N TYR A 266 3.37 17.42 -0.01
CA TYR A 266 3.47 16.01 -0.40
C TYR A 266 2.13 15.28 -0.19
N ALA A 267 1.83 14.38 -1.08
CA ALA A 267 0.58 13.61 -1.09
C ALA A 267 0.27 12.94 0.26
N VAL A 268 1.27 12.31 0.87
CA VAL A 268 1.08 11.60 2.16
C VAL A 268 0.71 12.57 3.28
N ASP A 269 1.29 13.76 3.32
CA ASP A 269 0.96 14.76 4.35
C ASP A 269 -0.49 15.26 4.21
N SER A 270 -0.94 15.47 2.96
CA SER A 270 -2.32 15.82 2.66
C SER A 270 -3.31 14.70 3.03
N LEU A 271 -2.97 13.44 2.70
CA LEU A 271 -3.79 12.28 3.02
C LEU A 271 -3.84 12.02 4.53
N THR A 272 -2.72 12.21 5.22
CA THR A 272 -2.63 12.15 6.69
C THR A 272 -3.54 13.22 7.32
N ALA A 273 -3.41 14.47 6.90
CA ALA A 273 -4.25 15.57 7.41
C ALA A 273 -5.75 15.32 7.19
N SER A 274 -6.11 14.76 6.02
CA SER A 274 -7.50 14.38 5.74
C SER A 274 -7.97 13.24 6.64
N THR A 275 -7.15 12.21 6.84
CA THR A 275 -7.52 11.07 7.69
C THR A 275 -7.68 11.48 9.15
N VAL A 276 -6.77 12.31 9.68
CA VAL A 276 -6.90 12.88 11.04
C VAL A 276 -8.22 13.64 11.18
N SER A 277 -8.56 14.48 10.20
CA SER A 277 -9.84 15.23 10.20
C SER A 277 -11.06 14.29 10.20
N VAL A 278 -11.01 13.19 9.46
CA VAL A 278 -12.10 12.19 9.43
C VAL A 278 -12.26 11.48 10.77
N LEU A 279 -11.14 11.15 11.44
CA LEU A 279 -11.14 10.40 12.69
C LEU A 279 -11.46 11.25 13.90
N ASP A 280 -10.89 12.45 13.98
CA ASP A 280 -10.98 13.31 15.15
C ASP A 280 -12.01 14.43 14.99
N GLY A 281 -12.54 14.61 13.79
CA GLY A 281 -13.42 15.74 13.43
C GLY A 281 -12.65 17.01 13.14
N GLY A 282 -13.35 18.01 12.64
CA GLY A 282 -12.79 19.32 12.32
C GLY A 282 -12.31 19.46 10.88
N GLU A 283 -11.74 20.61 10.56
CA GLU A 283 -11.19 20.88 9.23
C GLU A 283 -9.79 20.29 9.09
N PRO A 284 -9.46 19.67 7.95
CA PRO A 284 -8.13 19.13 7.73
C PRO A 284 -7.07 20.25 7.64
N ALA A 285 -5.86 19.99 8.16
CA ALA A 285 -4.76 20.95 8.11
C ALA A 285 -4.35 21.32 6.67
N VAL A 286 -4.55 20.39 5.73
CA VAL A 286 -4.45 20.62 4.28
C VAL A 286 -5.85 20.49 3.70
N ASN A 287 -6.45 21.59 3.28
CA ASN A 287 -7.85 21.68 2.86
C ASN A 287 -7.94 22.17 1.41
N ALA A 288 -8.60 21.39 0.57
CA ALA A 288 -8.78 21.70 -0.85
C ALA A 288 -10.04 22.55 -1.13
N ARG A 289 -10.85 22.85 -0.12
CA ARG A 289 -12.14 23.55 -0.30
C ARG A 289 -11.97 24.87 -1.05
N ASP A 290 -12.76 25.05 -2.11
CA ASP A 290 -12.79 26.23 -2.97
C ASP A 290 -11.45 26.57 -3.67
N LEU A 291 -10.48 25.63 -3.69
CA LEU A 291 -9.19 25.79 -4.34
C LEU A 291 -9.15 25.09 -5.72
N ASP A 292 -8.33 25.62 -6.60
CA ASP A 292 -7.85 24.89 -7.78
C ASP A 292 -6.69 23.98 -7.34
N VAL A 293 -6.88 22.68 -7.49
CA VAL A 293 -5.93 21.65 -7.05
C VAL A 293 -5.25 21.00 -8.25
N VAL A 294 -3.93 20.87 -8.18
CA VAL A 294 -3.18 20.06 -9.14
C VAL A 294 -2.47 18.95 -8.40
N VAL A 295 -2.72 17.70 -8.82
CA VAL A 295 -2.03 16.49 -8.34
C VAL A 295 -0.97 16.11 -9.36
N ILE A 296 0.30 16.01 -8.94
CA ILE A 296 1.42 15.63 -9.80
C ILE A 296 1.79 14.18 -9.51
N GLY A 297 1.50 13.30 -10.46
CA GLY A 297 1.69 11.84 -10.37
C GLY A 297 0.42 11.05 -10.69
N GLY A 298 0.52 10.07 -11.57
CA GLY A 298 -0.60 9.27 -12.10
C GLY A 298 -0.85 7.95 -11.40
N GLY A 299 -0.13 7.64 -10.30
CA GLY A 299 -0.25 6.39 -9.55
C GLY A 299 -1.46 6.32 -8.60
N ASP A 300 -1.54 5.22 -7.84
CA ASP A 300 -2.62 4.97 -6.87
C ASP A 300 -2.70 6.09 -5.81
N THR A 301 -1.57 6.60 -5.31
CA THR A 301 -1.52 7.74 -4.38
C THR A 301 -2.09 9.01 -5.01
N GLY A 302 -1.80 9.26 -6.30
CA GLY A 302 -2.37 10.40 -7.03
C GLY A 302 -3.89 10.30 -7.16
N ASN A 303 -4.41 9.09 -7.45
CA ASN A 303 -5.85 8.84 -7.46
C ASN A 303 -6.49 9.09 -6.07
N ASP A 304 -5.85 8.65 -5.00
CA ASP A 304 -6.31 8.86 -3.62
C ASP A 304 -6.35 10.36 -3.27
N CYS A 305 -5.36 11.14 -3.71
CA CYS A 305 -5.36 12.61 -3.58
C CYS A 305 -6.48 13.28 -4.38
N VAL A 306 -6.73 12.82 -5.62
CA VAL A 306 -7.82 13.33 -6.46
C VAL A 306 -9.17 13.12 -5.77
N GLY A 307 -9.47 11.89 -5.34
CA GLY A 307 -10.71 11.56 -4.65
C GLY A 307 -10.88 12.32 -3.32
N THR A 308 -9.80 12.54 -2.58
CA THR A 308 -9.80 13.32 -1.35
C THR A 308 -10.09 14.80 -1.61
N ALA A 309 -9.44 15.41 -2.61
CA ALA A 309 -9.66 16.82 -2.96
C ALA A 309 -11.11 17.08 -3.44
N VAL A 310 -11.70 16.15 -4.21
CA VAL A 310 -13.12 16.24 -4.60
C VAL A 310 -14.03 16.24 -3.36
N ARG A 311 -13.82 15.32 -2.41
CA ARG A 311 -14.59 15.23 -1.16
C ARG A 311 -14.46 16.46 -0.28
N GLN A 312 -13.31 17.09 -0.28
CA GLN A 312 -13.07 18.34 0.44
C GLN A 312 -13.73 19.57 -0.24
N GLY A 313 -14.31 19.42 -1.43
CA GLY A 313 -14.99 20.49 -2.15
C GLY A 313 -14.05 21.39 -2.95
N ALA A 314 -13.01 20.83 -3.57
CA ALA A 314 -12.14 21.54 -4.49
C ALA A 314 -12.96 22.19 -5.63
N ARG A 315 -12.61 23.43 -6.00
CA ARG A 315 -13.25 24.14 -7.13
C ARG A 315 -12.93 23.47 -8.46
N SER A 316 -11.68 23.06 -8.64
CA SER A 316 -11.24 22.23 -9.74
C SER A 316 -10.13 21.27 -9.29
N VAL A 317 -10.07 20.09 -9.92
CA VAL A 317 -8.99 19.11 -9.71
C VAL A 317 -8.40 18.77 -11.06
N ARG A 318 -7.08 18.80 -11.17
CA ARG A 318 -6.33 18.30 -12.33
C ARG A 318 -5.26 17.33 -11.87
N GLN A 319 -4.95 16.33 -12.71
CA GLN A 319 -3.88 15.38 -12.43
C GLN A 319 -2.88 15.36 -13.59
N PHE A 320 -1.61 15.56 -13.30
CA PHE A 320 -0.54 15.56 -14.29
C PHE A 320 0.35 14.33 -14.12
N GLU A 321 0.60 13.65 -15.23
CA GLU A 321 1.51 12.51 -15.30
C GLU A 321 2.68 12.85 -16.24
N PHE A 322 3.89 12.63 -15.74
CA PHE A 322 5.12 12.84 -16.51
C PHE A 322 5.26 11.83 -17.66
N LEU A 323 4.80 10.60 -17.45
CA LEU A 323 4.83 9.56 -18.46
C LEU A 323 3.72 9.75 -19.51
N PRO A 324 3.88 9.19 -20.72
CA PRO A 324 2.81 9.19 -21.71
C PRO A 324 1.63 8.34 -21.24
N ALA A 325 0.44 8.61 -21.77
CA ALA A 325 -0.74 7.81 -21.48
C ALA A 325 -0.49 6.34 -21.82
N ALA A 326 -0.78 5.47 -20.87
CA ALA A 326 -0.77 4.04 -21.15
C ALA A 326 -1.87 3.68 -22.18
N PRO A 327 -1.69 2.62 -22.97
CA PRO A 327 -2.68 2.20 -23.96
C PRO A 327 -3.99 1.74 -23.29
N ASP A 328 -5.11 1.85 -23.97
CA ASP A 328 -6.40 1.39 -23.48
C ASP A 328 -6.49 -0.16 -23.39
N LYS A 329 -5.68 -0.85 -24.17
CA LYS A 329 -5.61 -2.33 -24.22
C LYS A 329 -4.17 -2.80 -24.08
N ARG A 330 -3.98 -3.99 -23.52
CA ARG A 330 -2.69 -4.65 -23.36
C ARG A 330 -1.94 -4.71 -24.70
N ALA A 331 -0.73 -4.18 -24.73
CA ALA A 331 0.16 -4.26 -25.90
C ALA A 331 0.76 -5.67 -26.07
N ALA A 332 1.15 -6.01 -27.30
CA ALA A 332 1.82 -7.30 -27.57
C ALA A 332 3.16 -7.47 -26.81
N SER A 333 3.85 -6.36 -26.51
CA SER A 333 5.07 -6.33 -25.69
C SER A 333 4.83 -6.56 -24.19
N ASN A 334 3.57 -6.57 -23.75
CA ASN A 334 3.15 -6.83 -22.36
C ASN A 334 2.14 -8.00 -22.30
N PRO A 335 2.56 -9.23 -22.67
CA PRO A 335 1.65 -10.37 -22.77
C PRO A 335 1.17 -10.83 -21.38
N TRP A 336 -0.01 -11.46 -21.35
CA TRP A 336 -0.43 -12.25 -20.20
C TRP A 336 0.63 -13.35 -19.92
N PRO A 337 0.95 -13.69 -18.66
CA PRO A 337 0.29 -13.30 -17.41
C PRO A 337 0.91 -12.06 -16.73
N GLN A 338 1.74 -11.28 -17.39
CA GLN A 338 2.32 -10.08 -16.81
C GLN A 338 1.24 -9.11 -16.33
N TRP A 339 1.59 -8.26 -15.33
CA TRP A 339 0.72 -7.16 -14.93
C TRP A 339 0.35 -6.28 -16.13
N PRO A 340 -0.94 -5.98 -16.37
CA PRO A 340 -1.36 -5.18 -17.52
C PRO A 340 -0.90 -3.72 -17.38
N ASN A 341 -0.10 -3.28 -18.35
CA ASN A 341 0.27 -1.87 -18.46
C ASN A 341 -0.76 -1.16 -19.37
N VAL A 342 -1.92 -0.84 -18.79
CA VAL A 342 -3.05 -0.20 -19.48
C VAL A 342 -3.54 1.00 -18.69
N LYS A 343 -4.17 1.94 -19.40
CA LYS A 343 -4.80 3.10 -18.77
C LYS A 343 -5.95 2.63 -17.87
N LYS A 344 -5.91 3.04 -16.61
CA LYS A 344 -6.97 2.80 -15.62
C LYS A 344 -7.65 4.12 -15.28
N THR A 345 -8.91 4.06 -14.97
CA THR A 345 -9.66 5.15 -14.35
C THR A 345 -10.22 4.61 -13.04
N ASP A 346 -9.58 4.96 -11.94
CA ASP A 346 -9.93 4.48 -10.62
C ASP A 346 -10.96 5.41 -9.95
N TYR A 347 -11.42 5.06 -8.76
CA TYR A 347 -12.55 5.67 -8.06
C TYR A 347 -12.46 7.20 -7.96
N GLY A 348 -11.32 7.76 -7.53
CA GLY A 348 -11.15 9.21 -7.37
C GLY A 348 -11.14 9.95 -8.70
N GLN A 349 -10.56 9.35 -9.74
CA GLN A 349 -10.60 9.90 -11.08
C GLN A 349 -12.02 9.87 -11.67
N GLN A 350 -12.82 8.80 -11.41
CA GLN A 350 -14.22 8.75 -11.81
C GLN A 350 -15.03 9.86 -11.15
N GLU A 351 -14.80 10.09 -9.85
CA GLU A 351 -15.45 11.15 -9.08
C GLU A 351 -15.08 12.54 -9.60
N ALA A 352 -13.79 12.77 -9.88
CA ALA A 352 -13.35 14.03 -10.44
C ALA A 352 -13.93 14.27 -11.86
N ILE A 353 -14.00 13.24 -12.70
CA ILE A 353 -14.62 13.32 -14.03
C ILE A 353 -16.12 13.67 -13.90
N ALA A 354 -16.83 13.05 -12.96
CA ALA A 354 -18.24 13.36 -12.71
C ALA A 354 -18.42 14.81 -12.20
N ALA A 355 -17.61 15.22 -11.22
CA ALA A 355 -17.70 16.55 -10.61
C ALA A 355 -17.26 17.68 -11.56
N MET A 356 -16.24 17.47 -12.39
CA MET A 356 -15.67 18.47 -13.30
C MET A 356 -16.28 18.43 -14.72
N GLY A 357 -17.09 17.43 -15.02
CA GLY A 357 -17.78 17.30 -16.31
C GLY A 357 -16.91 16.79 -17.47
N GLY A 358 -15.73 16.20 -17.20
CA GLY A 358 -14.85 15.67 -18.22
C GLY A 358 -13.51 15.17 -17.70
N GLU A 359 -12.65 14.68 -18.63
CA GLU A 359 -11.32 14.17 -18.30
C GLU A 359 -10.44 15.30 -17.72
N MET A 360 -9.90 15.05 -16.55
CA MET A 360 -9.10 16.02 -15.78
C MET A 360 -7.60 15.69 -15.76
N ARG A 361 -7.20 14.56 -16.35
CA ARG A 361 -5.80 14.12 -16.43
C ARG A 361 -5.12 14.64 -17.68
N ALA A 362 -3.83 14.95 -17.56
CA ALA A 362 -2.94 15.21 -18.68
C ALA A 362 -1.67 14.37 -18.54
N TRP A 363 -1.20 13.81 -19.62
CA TRP A 363 -0.03 12.94 -19.69
C TRP A 363 1.09 13.57 -20.51
N GLY A 364 2.34 13.20 -20.22
CA GLY A 364 3.50 13.81 -20.87
C GLY A 364 3.64 15.27 -20.50
N VAL A 365 3.44 15.62 -19.22
CA VAL A 365 3.52 16.99 -18.71
C VAL A 365 4.63 17.08 -17.68
N ASP A 366 5.53 18.04 -17.85
CA ASP A 366 6.58 18.38 -16.88
C ASP A 366 6.28 19.72 -16.21
N THR A 367 6.54 19.82 -14.91
CA THR A 367 6.36 21.05 -14.13
C THR A 367 7.67 21.82 -14.09
N LEU A 368 7.66 23.07 -14.56
CA LEU A 368 8.83 23.94 -14.60
C LEU A 368 8.97 24.82 -13.36
N GLU A 369 7.83 25.32 -12.88
CA GLU A 369 7.80 26.32 -11.81
C GLU A 369 6.44 26.34 -11.11
N VAL A 370 6.44 26.55 -9.79
CA VAL A 370 5.28 26.98 -9.06
C VAL A 370 5.19 28.50 -9.10
N LEU A 371 4.11 29.02 -9.67
CA LEU A 371 3.83 30.46 -9.75
C LEU A 371 3.29 30.95 -8.41
N LEU A 372 3.83 32.09 -7.95
CA LEU A 372 3.50 32.61 -6.62
C LEU A 372 2.57 33.81 -6.71
N ASP A 373 1.70 33.92 -5.74
CA ASP A 373 0.91 35.13 -5.48
C ASP A 373 1.78 36.22 -4.83
N LYS A 374 1.18 37.37 -4.54
CA LYS A 374 1.84 38.54 -3.88
C LYS A 374 2.32 38.21 -2.45
N LYS A 375 1.85 37.13 -1.83
CA LYS A 375 2.22 36.69 -0.49
C LYS A 375 3.27 35.57 -0.51
N GLY A 376 3.68 35.11 -1.70
CA GLY A 376 4.61 34.01 -1.88
C GLY A 376 4.00 32.63 -1.79
N ALA A 377 2.67 32.49 -1.80
CA ALA A 377 1.97 31.22 -1.81
C ALA A 377 1.70 30.75 -3.25
N ALA A 378 1.49 29.43 -3.44
CA ALA A 378 1.16 28.85 -4.73
C ALA A 378 -0.12 29.47 -5.30
N ALA A 379 -0.08 29.88 -6.57
CA ALA A 379 -1.19 30.45 -7.32
C ALA A 379 -1.42 29.73 -8.66
N GLY A 380 -0.41 29.02 -9.15
CA GLY A 380 -0.46 28.28 -10.39
C GLY A 380 0.80 27.46 -10.62
N LEU A 381 0.80 26.73 -11.72
CA LEU A 381 1.97 26.03 -12.24
C LEU A 381 2.29 26.52 -13.65
N ARG A 382 3.56 26.69 -13.98
CA ARG A 382 4.05 26.72 -15.35
C ARG A 382 4.50 25.32 -15.73
N VAL A 383 3.89 24.78 -16.77
CA VAL A 383 4.11 23.42 -17.23
C VAL A 383 4.51 23.43 -18.70
N VAL A 384 5.07 22.29 -19.17
CA VAL A 384 5.47 22.10 -20.57
C VAL A 384 5.12 20.67 -20.97
N ASP A 385 4.69 20.51 -22.23
CA ASP A 385 4.41 19.18 -22.78
C ASP A 385 5.70 18.44 -23.14
N LEU A 386 5.66 17.11 -23.04
CA LEU A 386 6.79 16.23 -23.32
C LEU A 386 6.52 15.34 -24.55
N ASP A 387 7.50 15.28 -25.45
CA ASP A 387 7.56 14.26 -26.49
C ASP A 387 8.33 13.04 -26.00
N TRP A 388 7.69 11.86 -26.07
CA TRP A 388 8.25 10.56 -25.71
C TRP A 388 8.55 9.65 -26.90
N SER A 389 8.42 10.17 -28.15
CA SER A 389 8.58 9.39 -29.38
C SER A 389 9.95 8.72 -29.50
N ALA A 390 10.99 9.35 -28.95
CA ALA A 390 12.36 8.82 -28.93
C ALA A 390 12.66 7.88 -27.74
N GLY A 391 11.64 7.50 -26.94
CA GLY A 391 11.78 6.64 -25.75
C GLY A 391 12.38 7.32 -24.53
N LYS A 392 12.63 8.61 -24.58
CA LYS A 392 13.03 9.50 -23.49
C LYS A 392 12.25 10.82 -23.58
N PRO A 393 12.01 11.51 -22.45
CA PRO A 393 11.27 12.77 -22.48
C PRO A 393 12.09 13.90 -23.10
N GLU A 394 11.48 14.62 -24.02
CA GLU A 394 12.01 15.87 -24.56
C GLU A 394 10.94 16.95 -24.46
N ARG A 395 11.29 18.14 -23.92
CA ARG A 395 10.34 19.26 -23.79
C ARG A 395 10.00 19.80 -25.16
N ILE A 396 8.71 19.96 -25.45
CA ILE A 396 8.21 20.54 -26.70
C ILE A 396 8.34 22.06 -26.62
N ALA A 397 9.20 22.65 -27.40
CA ALA A 397 9.42 24.10 -27.41
C ALA A 397 8.14 24.86 -27.79
N GLY A 398 7.76 25.87 -26.99
CA GLY A 398 6.58 26.71 -27.23
C GLY A 398 5.26 26.07 -26.74
N SER A 399 5.30 24.94 -26.04
CA SER A 399 4.13 24.34 -25.39
C SER A 399 3.94 24.78 -23.93
N GLU A 400 4.80 25.67 -23.44
CA GLU A 400 4.72 26.19 -22.08
C GLU A 400 3.39 26.94 -21.87
N HIS A 401 2.70 26.57 -20.78
CA HIS A 401 1.46 27.23 -20.40
C HIS A 401 1.28 27.27 -18.89
N GLU A 402 0.37 28.12 -18.43
CA GLU A 402 0.09 28.29 -17.02
C GLU A 402 -1.24 27.64 -16.64
N VAL A 403 -1.27 27.02 -15.47
CA VAL A 403 -2.44 26.33 -14.92
C VAL A 403 -2.69 26.86 -13.51
N PRO A 404 -3.90 27.34 -13.18
CA PRO A 404 -4.24 27.75 -11.83
C PRO A 404 -4.06 26.59 -10.84
N ALA A 405 -3.40 26.84 -9.70
CA ALA A 405 -3.22 25.88 -8.62
C ALA A 405 -2.89 26.59 -7.32
N GLN A 406 -3.83 26.67 -6.39
CA GLN A 406 -3.59 27.16 -5.04
C GLN A 406 -3.17 26.03 -4.10
N LEU A 407 -3.43 24.77 -4.48
CA LEU A 407 -2.93 23.58 -3.81
C LEU A 407 -2.28 22.66 -4.83
N VAL A 408 -1.01 22.33 -4.61
CA VAL A 408 -0.23 21.41 -5.44
C VAL A 408 0.13 20.19 -4.59
N LEU A 409 -0.34 18.99 -4.99
CA LEU A 409 -0.10 17.75 -4.29
C LEU A 409 0.94 16.93 -5.05
N ILE A 410 2.13 16.73 -4.44
CA ILE A 410 3.23 15.97 -5.05
C ILE A 410 3.05 14.49 -4.73
N ALA A 411 2.59 13.72 -5.70
CA ALA A 411 2.33 12.28 -5.63
C ALA A 411 3.34 11.45 -6.46
N CYS A 412 4.61 11.86 -6.50
CA CYS A 412 5.68 11.27 -7.32
C CYS A 412 6.32 10.01 -6.70
N GLY A 413 5.76 9.48 -5.61
CA GLY A 413 6.29 8.33 -4.88
C GLY A 413 7.49 8.68 -3.99
N PHE A 414 8.28 7.67 -3.64
CA PHE A 414 9.38 7.78 -2.68
C PHE A 414 10.71 7.39 -3.31
N THR A 415 11.80 7.90 -2.74
CA THR A 415 13.17 7.56 -3.15
C THR A 415 13.72 6.36 -2.38
N GLY A 416 13.25 6.15 -1.15
CA GLY A 416 13.67 5.08 -0.25
C GLY A 416 13.23 5.34 1.19
N PRO A 417 13.79 4.62 2.16
CA PRO A 417 13.58 4.89 3.58
C PRO A 417 14.26 6.20 4.02
N GLU A 418 13.84 6.72 5.17
CA GLU A 418 14.51 7.83 5.85
C GLU A 418 15.82 7.33 6.47
N HIS A 419 16.96 7.95 6.15
CA HIS A 419 18.27 7.49 6.59
C HIS A 419 18.45 7.62 8.10
N SER A 420 17.87 8.64 8.72
CA SER A 420 17.98 8.90 10.15
C SER A 420 17.57 7.70 11.02
N VAL A 421 16.61 6.90 10.55
CA VAL A 421 16.20 5.68 11.26
C VAL A 421 17.35 4.66 11.31
N PHE A 422 18.11 4.52 10.23
CA PHE A 422 19.26 3.61 10.18
C PHE A 422 20.47 4.15 10.93
N ASP A 423 20.69 5.46 10.90
CA ASP A 423 21.72 6.12 11.70
C ASP A 423 21.46 5.86 13.19
N ALA A 424 20.20 5.96 13.64
CA ALA A 424 19.81 5.73 15.03
C ALA A 424 20.05 4.30 15.52
N VAL A 425 19.94 3.30 14.64
CA VAL A 425 20.15 1.87 14.99
C VAL A 425 21.50 1.33 14.52
N GLY A 426 22.42 2.18 14.07
CA GLY A 426 23.77 1.80 13.68
C GLY A 426 23.87 0.91 12.45
N VAL A 427 23.00 1.13 11.45
CA VAL A 427 22.98 0.41 10.18
C VAL A 427 23.46 1.32 9.04
N PRO A 428 24.49 0.94 8.26
CA PRO A 428 24.95 1.74 7.15
C PRO A 428 23.95 1.73 5.98
N VAL A 429 23.82 2.87 5.29
CA VAL A 429 23.02 3.02 4.07
C VAL A 429 23.96 3.11 2.86
N ALA A 430 23.58 2.47 1.76
CA ALA A 430 24.37 2.45 0.53
C ALA A 430 24.53 3.87 -0.04
N THR A 431 25.77 4.24 -0.38
CA THR A 431 26.14 5.55 -0.96
C THR A 431 26.06 5.59 -2.49
N ALA A 432 25.92 4.42 -3.13
CA ALA A 432 25.80 4.28 -4.57
C ALA A 432 24.50 3.54 -4.94
N GLY A 433 23.84 3.97 -5.98
CA GLY A 433 22.57 3.40 -6.41
C GLY A 433 21.37 3.91 -5.61
N ARG A 434 20.47 3.00 -5.22
CA ARG A 434 19.33 3.33 -4.35
C ARG A 434 19.80 3.42 -2.90
N PRO A 435 19.38 4.43 -2.13
CA PRO A 435 19.79 4.61 -0.74
C PRO A 435 19.05 3.63 0.18
N LEU A 436 19.46 2.36 0.14
CA LEU A 436 18.90 1.28 0.93
C LEU A 436 19.89 0.82 2.00
N PRO A 437 19.43 0.24 3.12
CA PRO A 437 20.31 -0.30 4.16
C PRO A 437 21.22 -1.40 3.60
N VAL A 438 22.43 -1.48 4.14
CA VAL A 438 23.39 -2.53 3.75
C VAL A 438 23.12 -3.78 4.60
N MET A 439 22.88 -4.91 3.94
CA MET A 439 22.68 -6.19 4.60
C MET A 439 24.00 -6.90 4.87
N ALA A 440 24.07 -7.70 5.92
CA ALA A 440 25.24 -8.48 6.29
C ALA A 440 25.65 -9.50 5.23
N ALA A 441 24.65 -10.06 4.52
CA ALA A 441 24.83 -10.97 3.39
C ALA A 441 23.74 -10.77 2.35
N GLU A 442 23.99 -11.20 1.10
CA GLU A 442 23.00 -11.19 0.05
C GLU A 442 21.82 -12.11 0.42
N GLY A 443 20.60 -11.59 0.30
CA GLY A 443 19.36 -12.29 0.64
C GLY A 443 18.98 -12.29 2.11
N SER A 444 19.87 -11.94 3.03
CA SER A 444 19.59 -11.83 4.47
C SER A 444 18.75 -10.59 4.80
N HIS A 445 18.01 -10.67 5.90
CA HIS A 445 17.37 -9.52 6.55
C HIS A 445 18.22 -8.92 7.66
N LEU A 446 19.27 -9.64 8.13
CA LEU A 446 20.23 -9.13 9.09
C LEU A 446 21.04 -7.99 8.43
N ALA A 447 21.04 -6.83 9.06
CA ALA A 447 21.78 -5.67 8.57
C ALA A 447 23.27 -5.76 8.92
N ALA A 448 24.10 -5.13 8.08
CA ALA A 448 25.48 -4.83 8.44
C ALA A 448 25.52 -3.80 9.59
N ARG A 449 26.63 -3.76 10.34
CA ARG A 449 26.82 -2.79 11.43
C ARG A 449 27.72 -1.66 10.98
N THR A 450 27.41 -0.46 11.44
CA THR A 450 28.31 0.70 11.33
C THR A 450 29.54 0.47 12.20
N GLU A 451 30.73 0.91 11.75
CA GLU A 451 31.94 0.84 12.52
C GLU A 451 31.79 1.60 13.86
N GLY A 452 32.17 0.95 14.97
CA GLY A 452 32.07 1.53 16.31
C GLY A 452 30.82 1.16 17.10
N VAL A 453 29.85 0.47 16.51
CA VAL A 453 28.71 -0.11 17.26
C VAL A 453 29.22 -1.22 18.19
N ALA A 454 28.75 -1.26 19.43
CA ALA A 454 29.13 -2.26 20.41
C ALA A 454 28.88 -3.70 19.91
N ALA A 455 29.81 -4.60 20.21
CA ALA A 455 29.75 -5.98 19.72
C ALA A 455 28.59 -6.77 20.31
N ASP A 456 28.08 -6.35 21.47
CA ASP A 456 26.96 -6.91 22.21
C ASP A 456 25.63 -6.19 22.00
N ALA A 457 25.60 -5.15 21.14
CA ALA A 457 24.35 -4.50 20.78
C ALA A 457 23.39 -5.47 20.04
N ALA A 458 22.09 -5.32 20.25
CA ALA A 458 21.06 -6.17 19.68
C ALA A 458 21.17 -6.30 18.14
N PRO A 459 21.10 -7.48 17.54
CA PRO A 459 21.13 -7.63 16.08
C PRO A 459 19.93 -6.91 15.43
N VAL A 460 20.21 -6.19 14.35
CA VAL A 460 19.18 -5.43 13.61
C VAL A 460 18.86 -6.14 12.31
N TYR A 461 17.58 -6.43 12.11
CA TYR A 461 17.01 -6.95 10.88
C TYR A 461 16.18 -5.86 10.19
N VAL A 462 16.05 -5.92 8.89
CA VAL A 462 15.26 -4.93 8.13
C VAL A 462 14.22 -5.63 7.26
N ALA A 463 13.00 -5.11 7.27
CA ALA A 463 11.88 -5.72 6.55
C ALA A 463 11.05 -4.71 5.74
N GLY A 464 10.40 -5.21 4.70
CA GLY A 464 9.46 -4.47 3.86
C GLY A 464 10.11 -3.38 3.03
N ASP A 465 9.40 -2.26 2.89
CA ASP A 465 9.86 -1.13 2.08
C ASP A 465 11.10 -0.44 2.67
N ALA A 466 11.36 -0.59 3.96
CA ALA A 466 12.60 -0.13 4.57
C ALA A 466 13.83 -0.84 3.98
N ARG A 467 13.70 -2.12 3.63
CA ARG A 467 14.76 -2.93 3.02
C ARG A 467 14.81 -2.80 1.49
N ASN A 468 13.65 -2.83 0.84
CA ASN A 468 13.54 -3.00 -0.62
C ASN A 468 13.20 -1.70 -1.37
N GLY A 469 12.84 -0.64 -0.65
CA GLY A 469 12.20 0.56 -1.20
C GLY A 469 10.72 0.35 -1.43
N SER A 470 10.02 1.43 -1.82
CA SER A 470 8.56 1.44 -2.03
C SER A 470 8.07 0.28 -2.88
N SER A 471 7.09 -0.46 -2.37
CA SER A 471 6.51 -1.62 -3.02
C SER A 471 5.00 -1.74 -2.74
N LEU A 472 4.38 -2.84 -3.16
CA LEU A 472 2.99 -3.14 -2.84
C LEU A 472 2.88 -3.70 -1.41
N VAL A 473 1.72 -3.47 -0.77
CA VAL A 473 1.41 -4.01 0.57
C VAL A 473 1.73 -5.51 0.68
N VAL A 474 1.36 -6.29 -0.32
CA VAL A 474 1.62 -7.74 -0.36
C VAL A 474 3.11 -8.08 -0.41
N ASN A 475 3.95 -7.29 -1.08
CA ASN A 475 5.40 -7.49 -1.11
C ASN A 475 6.03 -7.17 0.24
N ALA A 476 5.58 -6.09 0.90
CA ALA A 476 6.03 -5.72 2.24
C ALA A 476 5.70 -6.84 3.26
N MET A 477 4.53 -7.47 3.12
CA MET A 477 4.13 -8.60 3.97
C MET A 477 4.97 -9.85 3.70
N VAL A 478 5.24 -10.20 2.43
CA VAL A 478 6.11 -11.35 2.07
C VAL A 478 7.50 -11.20 2.67
N ASP A 479 8.09 -10.01 2.52
CA ASP A 479 9.41 -9.72 3.04
C ASP A 479 9.45 -9.76 4.58
N ALA A 480 8.39 -9.28 5.24
CA ALA A 480 8.25 -9.34 6.68
C ALA A 480 8.09 -10.77 7.22
N LEU A 481 7.37 -11.64 6.50
CA LEU A 481 7.26 -13.07 6.84
C LEU A 481 8.63 -13.75 6.79
N ALA A 482 9.42 -13.47 5.75
CA ALA A 482 10.77 -14.00 5.60
C ALA A 482 11.71 -13.45 6.69
N CYS A 483 11.63 -12.16 7.00
CA CYS A 483 12.38 -11.55 8.09
C CYS A 483 12.04 -12.19 9.44
N ALA A 484 10.76 -12.34 9.75
CA ALA A 484 10.32 -12.95 11.01
C ALA A 484 10.79 -14.41 11.13
N ALA A 485 10.88 -15.15 10.01
CA ALA A 485 11.42 -16.51 10.00
C ALA A 485 12.92 -16.51 10.31
N GLU A 486 13.71 -15.59 9.73
CA GLU A 486 15.15 -15.47 9.99
C GLU A 486 15.43 -15.06 11.44
N VAL A 487 14.67 -14.11 11.99
CA VAL A 487 14.76 -13.71 13.40
C VAL A 487 14.42 -14.87 14.34
N ALA A 488 13.34 -15.60 14.05
CA ALA A 488 12.91 -16.73 14.86
C ALA A 488 13.94 -17.86 14.88
N GLU A 489 14.58 -18.15 13.73
CA GLU A 489 15.68 -19.12 13.65
C GLU A 489 16.88 -18.67 14.51
N ALA A 490 17.24 -17.38 14.45
CA ALA A 490 18.35 -16.82 15.24
C ALA A 490 18.08 -16.84 16.77
N LEU A 491 16.82 -16.74 17.18
CA LEU A 491 16.38 -16.75 18.58
C LEU A 491 15.91 -18.14 19.07
N GLU A 492 16.04 -19.18 18.24
CA GLU A 492 15.62 -20.56 18.53
C GLU A 492 14.11 -20.70 18.92
N LEU A 493 13.22 -19.94 18.21
CA LEU A 493 11.77 -19.87 18.40
C LEU A 493 10.99 -20.84 17.49
#